data_8d24c5fd784c425817aba86c14a92bc5
#
_entry.id   8d24c5fd784c425817aba86c14a92bc5
#
_cell.length_a   1.000
_cell.length_b   1.000
_cell.length_c   1.000
_cell.angle_alpha   90.00
_cell.angle_beta   90.00
_cell.angle_gamma   90.00
#
_symmetry.space_group_name_H-M   'P 1'
#
loop_
_entity.id
_entity.type
_entity.pdbx_description
1 polymer ?
#
loop_
_entity_poly.entity_id
_entity_poly.type
_entity_poly.pdbx_seq_one_letter_code
_entity_poly.pdbx_strand_id
1 'polypeptide(L)'
;CTDPLVQFGKEALTSIRNKTASFALDQVTLDIIVSTGIVSNMMTTVNDYYYNSTLAHCVYYGSTVTEHGHHHLHGEVVSLGVLCLLEHAGQFEEEDRLMQFNDSIGLPVCFDDVEIQESEFDKMADKFMQTTEWAHMPQGVTRENFLESMRRENAKGRAFKAAKK
;
A
#
# COMPACT_ATOMS: atom_id res chain seq x y z
N CYS A 1 9.66 2.00 11.04
CA CYS A 1 8.88 0.83 10.57
C CYS A 1 9.26 0.43 9.13
N THR A 2 9.31 1.36 8.16
CA THR A 2 9.53 0.99 6.75
C THR A 2 10.96 0.49 6.45
N ASP A 3 11.98 1.14 7.03
CA ASP A 3 13.38 0.81 6.72
C ASP A 3 13.78 -0.63 7.07
N PRO A 4 13.44 -1.19 8.23
CA PRO A 4 13.72 -2.60 8.51
C PRO A 4 13.02 -3.54 7.54
N LEU A 5 11.79 -3.24 7.13
CA LEU A 5 11.06 -4.04 6.13
C LEU A 5 11.77 -4.04 4.78
N VAL A 6 12.18 -2.88 4.29
CA VAL A 6 12.91 -2.77 3.01
C VAL A 6 14.27 -3.44 3.08
N GLN A 7 14.99 -3.30 4.20
CA GLN A 7 16.33 -3.86 4.39
C GLN A 7 16.31 -5.39 4.50
N PHE A 8 15.38 -5.94 5.27
CA PHE A 8 15.41 -7.34 5.68
C PHE A 8 14.28 -8.18 5.08
N GLY A 9 13.23 -7.57 4.53
CA GLY A 9 11.99 -8.26 4.15
C GLY A 9 12.20 -9.38 3.13
N LYS A 10 13.04 -9.18 2.11
CA LYS A 10 13.31 -10.21 1.11
C LYS A 10 14.00 -11.45 1.70
N GLU A 11 14.99 -11.25 2.58
CA GLU A 11 15.68 -12.33 3.26
C GLU A 11 14.74 -13.03 4.27
N ALA A 12 13.97 -12.25 5.03
CA ALA A 12 12.98 -12.78 5.97
C ALA A 12 11.94 -13.66 5.26
N LEU A 13 11.44 -13.22 4.10
CA LEU A 13 10.50 -14.01 3.29
C LEU A 13 11.13 -15.32 2.80
N THR A 14 12.40 -15.30 2.41
CA THR A 14 13.16 -16.49 2.03
C THR A 14 13.30 -17.46 3.20
N SER A 15 13.59 -16.93 4.40
CA SER A 15 13.70 -17.72 5.62
C SER A 15 12.38 -18.42 5.99
N ILE A 16 11.25 -17.69 5.86
CA ILE A 16 9.92 -18.27 6.07
C ILE A 16 9.65 -19.41 5.09
N ARG A 17 9.92 -19.21 3.81
CA ARG A 17 9.72 -20.22 2.76
C ARG A 17 10.55 -21.47 3.00
N ASN A 18 11.78 -21.31 3.49
CA ASN A 18 12.70 -22.39 3.81
C ASN A 18 12.49 -22.96 5.21
N LYS A 19 11.59 -22.39 6.02
CA LYS A 19 11.34 -22.77 7.42
C LYS A 19 12.62 -22.72 8.27
N THR A 20 13.44 -21.69 8.07
CA THR A 20 14.70 -21.45 8.77
C THR A 20 14.62 -20.17 9.59
N ALA A 21 15.27 -20.15 10.75
CA ALA A 21 15.48 -18.92 11.50
C ALA A 21 16.59 -18.08 10.83
N SER A 22 16.45 -16.76 10.88
CA SER A 22 17.51 -15.83 10.45
C SER A 22 17.39 -14.50 11.21
N PHE A 23 18.50 -13.77 11.26
CA PHE A 23 18.50 -12.42 11.81
C PHE A 23 17.48 -11.51 11.10
N ALA A 24 17.38 -11.61 9.78
CA ALA A 24 16.41 -10.83 9.00
C ALA A 24 14.96 -11.13 9.41
N LEU A 25 14.62 -12.41 9.63
CA LEU A 25 13.28 -12.79 10.09
C LEU A 25 12.99 -12.23 11.48
N ASP A 26 13.97 -12.27 12.39
CA ASP A 26 13.82 -11.71 13.73
C ASP A 26 13.60 -10.18 13.67
N GLN A 27 14.38 -9.46 12.83
CA GLN A 27 14.24 -8.01 12.68
C GLN A 27 12.86 -7.62 12.11
N VAL A 28 12.37 -8.31 11.07
CA VAL A 28 11.05 -8.04 10.51
C VAL A 28 9.94 -8.37 11.52
N THR A 29 10.07 -9.46 12.25
CA THR A 29 9.08 -9.84 13.27
C THR A 29 9.02 -8.81 14.40
N LEU A 30 10.18 -8.36 14.88
CA LEU A 30 10.26 -7.30 15.91
C LEU A 30 9.71 -5.98 15.40
N ASP A 31 9.98 -5.61 14.14
CA ASP A 31 9.46 -4.39 13.55
C ASP A 31 7.92 -4.42 13.45
N ILE A 32 7.36 -5.54 13.02
CA ILE A 32 5.89 -5.69 12.94
C ILE A 32 5.24 -5.63 14.33
N ILE A 33 5.78 -6.35 15.32
CA ILE A 33 5.14 -6.48 16.64
C ILE A 33 5.42 -5.25 17.50
N VAL A 34 6.68 -4.82 17.58
CA VAL A 34 7.14 -3.78 18.52
C VAL A 34 7.05 -2.40 17.87
N SER A 35 7.80 -2.17 16.77
CA SER A 35 7.88 -0.84 16.18
C SER A 35 6.53 -0.38 15.65
N THR A 36 5.89 -1.18 14.82
CA THR A 36 4.57 -0.84 14.23
C THR A 36 3.49 -0.80 15.31
N GLY A 37 3.50 -1.74 16.26
CA GLY A 37 2.54 -1.76 17.36
C GLY A 37 2.67 -0.53 18.28
N ILE A 38 3.89 -0.12 18.64
CA ILE A 38 4.14 1.08 19.46
C ILE A 38 3.73 2.33 18.67
N VAL A 39 4.20 2.49 17.43
CA VAL A 39 3.88 3.66 16.60
C VAL A 39 2.39 3.80 16.41
N SER A 40 1.68 2.70 16.06
CA SER A 40 0.23 2.70 15.91
C SER A 40 -0.47 3.19 17.17
N ASN A 41 -0.07 2.71 18.36
CA ASN A 41 -0.69 3.15 19.62
C ASN A 41 -0.34 4.59 20.00
N MET A 42 0.85 5.08 19.67
CA MET A 42 1.28 6.45 20.02
C MET A 42 0.70 7.50 19.08
N MET A 43 0.50 7.17 17.80
CA MET A 43 0.07 8.10 16.76
C MET A 43 -1.44 8.15 16.58
N THR A 44 -2.16 7.13 17.02
CA THR A 44 -3.61 7.07 16.86
C THR A 44 -4.33 7.63 18.09
N THR A 45 -5.15 8.65 17.90
CA THR A 45 -6.09 9.15 18.88
C THR A 45 -7.51 9.04 18.33
N VAL A 46 -8.50 9.28 19.19
CA VAL A 46 -9.92 9.33 18.76
C VAL A 46 -10.16 10.41 17.70
N ASN A 47 -9.31 11.44 17.67
CA ASN A 47 -9.43 12.58 16.75
C ASN A 47 -8.46 12.51 15.57
N ASP A 48 -7.39 11.69 15.64
CA ASP A 48 -6.33 11.59 14.62
C ASP A 48 -6.30 10.18 14.03
N TYR A 49 -7.42 9.78 13.47
CA TYR A 49 -7.61 8.48 12.83
C TYR A 49 -6.73 8.29 11.58
N TYR A 50 -6.40 9.40 10.90
CA TYR A 50 -5.64 9.43 9.67
C TYR A 50 -4.30 8.67 9.73
N TYR A 51 -3.57 8.75 10.84
CA TYR A 51 -2.25 8.12 10.95
C TYR A 51 -2.29 6.59 10.97
N ASN A 52 -3.40 6.00 11.31
CA ASN A 52 -3.53 4.54 11.41
C ASN A 52 -4.24 3.92 10.21
N SER A 53 -5.09 4.69 9.55
CA SER A 53 -5.86 4.25 8.39
C SER A 53 -6.01 5.41 7.41
N THR A 54 -5.40 5.28 6.23
CA THR A 54 -5.15 6.38 5.30
C THR A 54 -5.74 6.11 3.91
N LEU A 55 -5.35 6.96 2.93
CA LEU A 55 -5.65 6.75 1.51
C LEU A 55 -5.28 5.34 1.01
N ALA A 56 -4.22 4.72 1.58
CA ALA A 56 -3.87 3.35 1.25
C ALA A 56 -5.01 2.36 1.57
N HIS A 57 -5.67 2.53 2.71
CA HIS A 57 -6.84 1.73 3.07
C HIS A 57 -8.08 2.09 2.24
N CYS A 58 -8.21 3.35 1.79
CA CYS A 58 -9.25 3.74 0.84
C CYS A 58 -9.16 2.92 -0.46
N VAL A 59 -7.94 2.70 -1.00
CA VAL A 59 -7.74 1.83 -2.17
C VAL A 59 -8.24 0.42 -1.90
N TYR A 60 -7.90 -0.17 -0.75
CA TYR A 60 -8.40 -1.49 -0.36
C TYR A 60 -9.93 -1.52 -0.24
N TYR A 61 -10.54 -0.58 0.48
CA TYR A 61 -12.00 -0.56 0.58
C TYR A 61 -12.69 -0.36 -0.77
N GLY A 62 -12.10 0.47 -1.63
CA GLY A 62 -12.56 0.63 -3.01
C GLY A 62 -12.49 -0.68 -3.78
N SER A 63 -11.42 -1.45 -3.63
CA SER A 63 -11.26 -2.73 -4.35
C SER A 63 -12.32 -3.76 -4.00
N THR A 64 -12.94 -3.69 -2.83
CA THR A 64 -13.97 -4.67 -2.40
C THR A 64 -15.23 -4.67 -3.26
N VAL A 65 -15.43 -3.66 -4.10
CA VAL A 65 -16.57 -3.60 -5.03
C VAL A 65 -16.17 -3.87 -6.47
N THR A 66 -14.89 -4.13 -6.75
CA THR A 66 -14.42 -4.55 -8.09
C THR A 66 -14.65 -6.04 -8.31
N GLU A 67 -14.52 -6.49 -9.56
CA GLU A 67 -14.78 -7.88 -9.92
C GLU A 67 -13.84 -8.86 -9.20
N HIS A 68 -12.54 -8.51 -9.11
CA HIS A 68 -11.49 -9.41 -8.61
C HIS A 68 -10.85 -8.94 -7.30
N GLY A 69 -11.14 -7.73 -6.81
CA GLY A 69 -10.46 -7.15 -5.66
C GLY A 69 -10.52 -7.99 -4.37
N HIS A 70 -11.56 -8.82 -4.21
CA HIS A 70 -11.68 -9.72 -3.07
C HIS A 70 -10.88 -11.03 -3.18
N HIS A 71 -10.23 -11.29 -4.31
CA HIS A 71 -9.31 -12.42 -4.50
C HIS A 71 -7.93 -12.18 -3.89
N HIS A 72 -7.62 -10.92 -3.56
CA HIS A 72 -6.33 -10.50 -3.05
C HIS A 72 -6.35 -10.28 -1.55
N LEU A 73 -5.21 -10.53 -0.90
CA LEU A 73 -5.07 -10.28 0.54
C LEU A 73 -5.13 -8.78 0.83
N HIS A 74 -5.68 -8.43 1.99
CA HIS A 74 -5.76 -7.05 2.47
C HIS A 74 -4.41 -6.32 2.33
N GLY A 75 -3.32 -6.93 2.81
CA GLY A 75 -1.98 -6.34 2.78
C GLY A 75 -1.42 -6.14 1.36
N GLU A 76 -1.78 -6.99 0.40
CA GLU A 76 -1.40 -6.81 -1.01
C GLU A 76 -2.00 -5.53 -1.58
N VAL A 77 -3.31 -5.35 -1.43
CA VAL A 77 -3.99 -4.15 -1.96
C VAL A 77 -3.59 -2.89 -1.18
N VAL A 78 -3.40 -2.99 0.14
CA VAL A 78 -2.91 -1.85 0.94
C VAL A 78 -1.50 -1.46 0.54
N SER A 79 -0.60 -2.41 0.20
CA SER A 79 0.75 -2.07 -0.26
C SER A 79 0.75 -1.29 -1.56
N LEU A 80 -0.14 -1.62 -2.51
CA LEU A 80 -0.40 -0.81 -3.71
C LEU A 80 -0.99 0.55 -3.34
N GLY A 81 -1.92 0.58 -2.40
CA GLY A 81 -2.49 1.82 -1.88
C GLY A 81 -1.46 2.75 -1.25
N VAL A 82 -0.38 2.21 -0.64
CA VAL A 82 0.75 3.02 -0.16
C VAL A 82 1.47 3.71 -1.32
N LEU A 83 1.67 3.05 -2.46
CA LEU A 83 2.26 3.68 -3.65
C LEU A 83 1.35 4.82 -4.16
N CYS A 84 0.04 4.61 -4.23
CA CYS A 84 -0.93 5.65 -4.58
C CYS A 84 -0.90 6.85 -3.60
N LEU A 85 -0.73 6.59 -2.29
CA LEU A 85 -0.59 7.62 -1.27
C LEU A 85 0.68 8.45 -1.48
N LEU A 86 1.81 7.80 -1.75
CA LEU A 86 3.10 8.46 -1.96
C LEU A 86 3.09 9.31 -3.25
N GLU A 87 2.53 8.77 -4.33
CA GLU A 87 2.29 9.54 -5.57
C GLU A 87 1.41 10.77 -5.29
N HIS A 88 0.33 10.61 -4.50
CA HIS A 88 -0.54 11.73 -4.13
C HIS A 88 0.18 12.78 -3.28
N ALA A 89 1.04 12.35 -2.37
CA ALA A 89 1.82 13.22 -1.50
C ALA A 89 3.05 13.85 -2.19
N GLY A 90 3.35 13.48 -3.45
CA GLY A 90 4.54 13.92 -4.17
C GLY A 90 5.86 13.36 -3.60
N GLN A 91 5.81 12.24 -2.90
CA GLN A 91 6.98 11.58 -2.29
C GLN A 91 7.58 10.54 -3.24
N PHE A 92 7.97 10.97 -4.42
CA PHE A 92 8.35 10.10 -5.54
C PHE A 92 9.58 9.23 -5.28
N GLU A 93 10.57 9.72 -4.52
CA GLU A 93 11.77 8.93 -4.17
C GLU A 93 11.40 7.73 -3.28
N GLU A 94 10.51 7.95 -2.30
CA GLU A 94 10.05 6.89 -1.42
C GLU A 94 9.11 5.92 -2.14
N GLU A 95 8.27 6.42 -3.03
CA GLU A 95 7.43 5.61 -3.90
C GLU A 95 8.29 4.67 -4.77
N ASP A 96 9.35 5.19 -5.42
CA ASP A 96 10.27 4.38 -6.22
C ASP A 96 10.97 3.31 -5.38
N ARG A 97 11.40 3.67 -4.16
CA ARG A 97 12.02 2.74 -3.22
C ARG A 97 11.07 1.61 -2.83
N LEU A 98 9.83 1.94 -2.49
CA LEU A 98 8.84 0.95 -2.09
C LEU A 98 8.33 0.13 -3.28
N MET A 99 8.22 0.70 -4.46
CA MET A 99 7.86 -0.03 -5.68
C MET A 99 8.90 -1.11 -6.00
N GLN A 100 10.20 -0.79 -5.89
CA GLN A 100 11.28 -1.77 -6.06
C GLN A 100 11.22 -2.87 -4.98
N PHE A 101 10.93 -2.50 -3.74
CA PHE A 101 10.78 -3.44 -2.65
C PHE A 101 9.58 -4.38 -2.89
N ASN A 102 8.41 -3.83 -3.19
CA ASN A 102 7.20 -4.60 -3.47
C ASN A 102 7.46 -5.64 -4.56
N ASP A 103 8.00 -5.21 -5.70
CA ASP A 103 8.35 -6.11 -6.79
C ASP A 103 9.34 -7.22 -6.37
N SER A 104 10.33 -6.88 -5.54
CA SER A 104 11.36 -7.82 -5.07
C SER A 104 10.82 -8.98 -4.24
N ILE A 105 9.64 -8.82 -3.62
CA ILE A 105 8.99 -9.81 -2.76
C ILE A 105 7.67 -10.34 -3.34
N GLY A 106 7.28 -9.86 -4.53
CA GLY A 106 6.10 -10.31 -5.26
C GLY A 106 4.81 -9.60 -4.83
N LEU A 107 4.90 -8.42 -4.22
CA LEU A 107 3.76 -7.55 -3.97
C LEU A 107 3.40 -6.73 -5.23
N PRO A 108 2.15 -6.27 -5.36
CA PRO A 108 1.70 -5.51 -6.51
C PRO A 108 2.40 -4.15 -6.62
N VAL A 109 2.65 -3.73 -7.86
CA VAL A 109 3.22 -2.43 -8.22
C VAL A 109 2.35 -1.68 -9.23
N CYS A 110 1.25 -2.26 -9.66
CA CYS A 110 0.21 -1.61 -10.47
C CYS A 110 -1.13 -2.32 -10.27
N PHE A 111 -2.22 -1.70 -10.69
CA PHE A 111 -3.56 -2.28 -10.51
C PHE A 111 -3.79 -3.54 -11.35
N ASP A 112 -3.02 -3.74 -12.44
CA ASP A 112 -3.08 -5.00 -13.20
C ASP A 112 -2.64 -6.21 -12.37
N ASP A 113 -1.75 -6.01 -11.37
CA ASP A 113 -1.26 -7.09 -10.51
C ASP A 113 -2.33 -7.58 -9.51
N VAL A 114 -3.36 -6.79 -9.30
CA VAL A 114 -4.52 -7.13 -8.47
C VAL A 114 -5.79 -7.23 -9.32
N GLU A 115 -5.64 -7.41 -10.64
CA GLU A 115 -6.71 -7.66 -11.60
C GLU A 115 -7.80 -6.57 -11.62
N ILE A 116 -7.46 -5.33 -11.26
CA ILE A 116 -8.35 -4.17 -11.24
C ILE A 116 -8.11 -3.30 -12.48
N GLN A 117 -9.18 -3.01 -13.22
CA GLN A 117 -9.11 -2.16 -14.40
C GLN A 117 -9.34 -0.70 -14.06
N GLU A 118 -8.72 0.23 -14.80
CA GLU A 118 -8.93 1.67 -14.60
C GLU A 118 -10.40 2.10 -14.78
N SER A 119 -11.17 1.37 -15.57
CA SER A 119 -12.61 1.58 -15.71
C SER A 119 -13.41 1.35 -14.42
N GLU A 120 -12.82 0.68 -13.43
CA GLU A 120 -13.43 0.42 -12.13
C GLU A 120 -13.10 1.50 -11.08
N PHE A 121 -12.14 2.41 -11.38
CA PHE A 121 -11.68 3.40 -10.42
C PHE A 121 -12.78 4.34 -9.93
N ASP A 122 -13.71 4.73 -10.79
CA ASP A 122 -14.85 5.56 -10.37
C ASP A 122 -15.75 4.82 -9.36
N LYS A 123 -16.01 3.53 -9.61
CA LYS A 123 -16.77 2.67 -8.70
C LYS A 123 -16.03 2.47 -7.36
N MET A 124 -14.70 2.31 -7.40
CA MET A 124 -13.86 2.28 -6.21
C MET A 124 -13.97 3.57 -5.41
N ALA A 125 -13.93 4.72 -6.10
CA ALA A 125 -14.04 6.02 -5.45
C ALA A 125 -15.40 6.20 -4.76
N ASP A 126 -16.49 5.84 -5.40
CA ASP A 126 -17.83 5.90 -4.81
C ASP A 126 -17.92 5.03 -3.54
N LYS A 127 -17.16 3.95 -3.48
CA LYS A 127 -17.07 3.08 -2.29
C LYS A 127 -16.21 3.68 -1.19
N PHE A 128 -14.97 4.09 -1.49
CA PHE A 128 -14.07 4.57 -0.44
C PHE A 128 -14.50 5.91 0.16
N MET A 129 -15.20 6.76 -0.59
CA MET A 129 -15.76 8.01 -0.06
C MET A 129 -16.79 7.79 1.05
N GLN A 130 -17.32 6.60 1.20
CA GLN A 130 -18.27 6.24 2.27
C GLN A 130 -17.56 5.71 3.53
N THR A 131 -16.24 5.64 3.53
CA THR A 131 -15.46 5.10 4.65
C THR A 131 -15.12 6.15 5.69
N THR A 132 -14.87 5.70 6.91
CA THR A 132 -14.38 6.56 8.00
C THR A 132 -13.02 7.15 7.66
N GLU A 133 -12.17 6.38 6.98
CA GLU A 133 -10.84 6.79 6.51
C GLU A 133 -10.95 8.03 5.63
N TRP A 134 -11.81 7.99 4.63
CA TRP A 134 -12.02 9.13 3.74
C TRP A 134 -12.54 10.38 4.48
N ALA A 135 -13.44 10.19 5.44
CA ALA A 135 -14.01 11.30 6.23
C ALA A 135 -12.95 12.05 7.07
N HIS A 136 -11.81 11.41 7.34
CA HIS A 136 -10.72 11.98 8.16
C HIS A 136 -9.51 12.42 7.31
N MET A 137 -9.63 12.46 5.98
CA MET A 137 -8.54 12.93 5.11
C MET A 137 -8.21 14.40 5.35
N PRO A 138 -6.93 14.79 5.21
CA PRO A 138 -6.52 16.18 5.27
C PRO A 138 -7.27 17.06 4.26
N GLN A 139 -7.38 18.36 4.58
CA GLN A 139 -7.93 19.33 3.65
C GLN A 139 -7.13 19.34 2.33
N GLY A 140 -7.84 19.38 1.21
CA GLY A 140 -7.26 19.38 -0.12
C GLY A 140 -7.22 18.01 -0.81
N VAL A 141 -7.46 16.92 -0.07
CA VAL A 141 -7.70 15.61 -0.69
C VAL A 141 -9.13 15.60 -1.25
N THR A 142 -9.25 15.41 -2.55
CA THR A 142 -10.55 15.29 -3.24
C THR A 142 -10.62 13.99 -4.02
N ARG A 143 -11.84 13.56 -4.36
CA ARG A 143 -12.06 12.39 -5.20
C ARG A 143 -11.23 12.47 -6.50
N GLU A 144 -11.28 13.62 -7.15
CA GLU A 144 -10.66 13.84 -8.46
C GLU A 144 -9.14 13.76 -8.38
N ASN A 145 -8.53 14.47 -7.41
CA ASN A 145 -7.07 14.50 -7.31
C ASN A 145 -6.49 13.16 -6.83
N PHE A 146 -7.23 12.40 -6.02
CA PHE A 146 -6.77 11.08 -5.62
C PHE A 146 -6.94 10.04 -6.74
N LEU A 147 -8.04 10.06 -7.48
CA LEU A 147 -8.20 9.23 -8.68
C LEU A 147 -7.12 9.50 -9.73
N GLU A 148 -6.73 10.76 -9.90
CA GLU A 148 -5.61 11.10 -10.79
C GLU A 148 -4.28 10.52 -10.29
N SER A 149 -4.04 10.53 -8.97
CA SER A 149 -2.85 9.90 -8.39
C SER A 149 -2.87 8.38 -8.58
N MET A 150 -4.01 7.72 -8.43
CA MET A 150 -4.16 6.29 -8.73
C MET A 150 -3.83 5.96 -10.19
N ARG A 151 -4.26 6.81 -11.15
CA ARG A 151 -3.95 6.62 -12.57
C ARG A 151 -2.47 6.82 -12.86
N ARG A 152 -1.83 7.85 -12.27
CA ARG A 152 -0.40 8.11 -12.45
C ARG A 152 0.44 6.98 -11.87
N GLU A 153 0.13 6.52 -10.66
CA GLU A 153 0.79 5.38 -10.05
C GLU A 153 0.65 4.13 -10.93
N ASN A 154 -0.56 3.81 -11.41
CA ASN A 154 -0.79 2.66 -12.27
C ASN A 154 0.03 2.73 -13.57
N ALA A 155 0.10 3.89 -14.21
CA ALA A 155 0.92 4.10 -15.40
C ALA A 155 2.42 3.92 -15.09
N LYS A 156 2.89 4.41 -13.94
CA LYS A 156 4.26 4.29 -13.46
C LYS A 156 4.63 2.83 -13.17
N GLY A 157 3.76 2.10 -12.46
CA GLY A 157 3.97 0.68 -12.17
C GLY A 157 4.01 -0.19 -13.43
N ARG A 158 3.13 0.08 -14.41
CA ARG A 158 3.17 -0.56 -15.74
C ARG A 158 4.49 -0.28 -16.47
N ALA A 159 4.96 0.97 -16.47
CA ALA A 159 6.23 1.35 -17.08
C ALA A 159 7.42 0.68 -16.38
N PHE A 160 7.41 0.63 -15.06
CA PHE A 160 8.42 -0.07 -14.26
C PHE A 160 8.53 -1.56 -14.64
N LYS A 161 7.41 -2.26 -14.79
CA LYS A 161 7.38 -3.67 -15.22
C LYS A 161 7.83 -3.84 -16.68
N ALA A 162 7.47 -2.92 -17.56
CA ALA A 162 7.88 -2.97 -18.96
C ALA A 162 9.39 -2.80 -19.15
N ALA A 163 10.02 -1.97 -18.31
CA ALA A 163 11.47 -1.74 -18.34
C ALA A 163 12.32 -2.96 -17.88
N LYS A 164 11.69 -3.98 -17.26
CA LYS A 164 12.35 -5.20 -16.78
C LYS A 164 12.26 -6.39 -17.75
N LYS A 165 11.46 -6.27 -18.79
CA LYS A 165 11.32 -7.28 -19.86
C LYS A 165 12.36 -7.11 -20.93
#